data_7f8a7a7f0816f369906bafeea83d6599
#
_entry.id   7f8a7a7f0816f369906bafeea83d6599
#
_cell.length_a   1.000
_cell.length_b   1.000
_cell.length_c   1.000
_cell.angle_alpha   90.00
_cell.angle_beta   90.00
_cell.angle_gamma   90.00
#
_symmetry.space_group_name_H-M   'P 1'
#
loop_
_entity.id
_entity.type
_entity.pdbx_description
1 polymer ?
#
loop_
_entity_poly.entity_id
_entity_poly.type
_entity_poly.pdbx_seq_one_letter_code
_entity_poly.pdbx_strand_id
1 'polypeptide(L)'
;SVSSVSAKNVEGFKTGSVMEALGGQVAGVQITQTDGTPGSGFDIKVRGIGTMTGDASPLYIVDGFQVDNINYLANSDIESIEVLKDASSAAIYGARAANGVVMVTTKSGKTGRPVVSYNGSTSYRKISKMLDLLDPYEFVKLQMEVNPSKYAHTYYRTGEDDNGVPYRYQSMNDYIGVQGVDWQSETFRPTWSQDHNLSVMGGNDNTKYTLSFSRYNENGIFNNSGFDKTSGKFRVNQKVTKNVSFDATINYSNTNKKGAGTSGDSGRFNMLAQILSARPTGGLALTNEELLAAAIDPLELESSESLAQVNPIMQTQSVTNTKRSEMWSGNLSVTWEIIKGLTFKTAGTYNTTNTRTNIFYKNGSKEAYRNGQKPYGQTQMGRDLRWTNYNNLTWKQKIKKHSYDVMLGQEISFKSSEYLLGQAKDFPFDNMGNDNLG
;
A
#
# COMPACT_ATOMS: atom_id res chain seq x y z
N SER A 1 -7.19 -3.03 28.46
CA SER A 1 -6.16 -4.05 28.18
C SER A 1 -5.20 -3.49 27.13
N VAL A 2 -3.92 -3.60 27.38
CA VAL A 2 -2.85 -3.23 26.46
C VAL A 2 -2.33 -4.50 25.82
N SER A 3 -2.18 -4.54 24.50
CA SER A 3 -1.48 -5.61 23.79
C SER A 3 -0.18 -5.04 23.23
N SER A 4 0.93 -5.75 23.43
CA SER A 4 2.26 -5.33 23.01
C SER A 4 2.87 -6.33 22.04
N VAL A 5 3.54 -5.83 21.01
CA VAL A 5 4.33 -6.60 20.04
C VAL A 5 5.77 -6.11 20.12
N SER A 6 6.71 -7.02 20.32
CA SER A 6 8.13 -6.68 20.46
C SER A 6 8.83 -6.49 19.13
N ALA A 7 9.98 -5.79 19.16
CA ALA A 7 10.87 -5.61 18.00
C ALA A 7 11.16 -6.91 17.27
N LYS A 8 11.46 -8.01 17.99
CA LYS A 8 11.79 -9.31 17.41
C LYS A 8 10.66 -9.86 16.52
N ASN A 9 9.41 -9.65 16.93
CA ASN A 9 8.26 -10.10 16.16
C ASN A 9 8.07 -9.25 14.92
N VAL A 10 8.24 -7.91 15.02
CA VAL A 10 8.11 -6.99 13.89
C VAL A 10 9.23 -7.19 12.86
N GLU A 11 10.48 -7.35 13.30
CA GLU A 11 11.64 -7.56 12.43
C GLU A 11 11.62 -8.91 11.72
N GLY A 12 10.93 -9.90 12.28
CA GLY A 12 10.74 -11.22 11.67
C GLY A 12 9.97 -11.15 10.35
N PHE A 13 9.12 -10.15 10.19
CA PHE A 13 8.36 -9.91 8.96
C PHE A 13 9.15 -9.02 8.01
N LYS A 14 9.66 -9.62 6.93
CA LYS A 14 10.43 -8.92 5.87
C LYS A 14 9.48 -8.32 4.84
N THR A 15 8.75 -7.29 5.24
CA THR A 15 7.71 -6.63 4.45
C THR A 15 7.94 -5.12 4.41
N GLY A 16 7.40 -4.45 3.39
CA GLY A 16 7.50 -3.00 3.24
C GLY A 16 6.64 -2.21 4.23
N SER A 17 5.74 -2.88 4.98
CA SER A 17 4.79 -2.24 5.88
C SER A 17 4.84 -2.80 7.29
N VAL A 18 4.93 -1.90 8.26
CA VAL A 18 4.80 -2.21 9.70
C VAL A 18 3.43 -2.84 10.02
N MET A 19 2.40 -2.44 9.29
CA MET A 19 1.03 -2.92 9.49
C MET A 19 0.88 -4.39 9.13
N GLU A 20 1.54 -4.84 8.08
CA GLU A 20 1.57 -6.25 7.69
C GLU A 20 2.18 -7.12 8.79
N ALA A 21 3.24 -6.62 9.43
CA ALA A 21 3.89 -7.31 10.53
C ALA A 21 3.02 -7.42 11.79
N LEU A 22 2.02 -6.57 11.96
CA LEU A 22 1.06 -6.62 13.07
C LEU A 22 -0.11 -7.57 12.83
N GLY A 23 -0.34 -7.97 11.57
CA GLY A 23 -1.45 -8.85 11.20
C GLY A 23 -1.42 -10.16 12.00
N GLY A 24 -2.53 -10.48 12.68
CA GLY A 24 -2.65 -11.68 13.52
C GLY A 24 -1.85 -11.69 14.83
N GLN A 25 -1.00 -10.67 15.11
CA GLN A 25 -0.17 -10.60 16.30
C GLN A 25 -0.89 -9.95 17.51
N VAL A 26 -1.93 -9.17 17.25
CA VAL A 26 -2.61 -8.37 18.28
C VAL A 26 -4.06 -8.80 18.40
N ALA A 27 -4.43 -9.46 19.52
CA ALA A 27 -5.81 -9.87 19.78
C ALA A 27 -6.75 -8.65 19.77
N GLY A 28 -7.92 -8.75 19.11
CA GLY A 28 -8.92 -7.68 19.01
C GLY A 28 -8.54 -6.52 18.09
N VAL A 29 -7.52 -6.70 17.25
CA VAL A 29 -7.16 -5.79 16.15
C VAL A 29 -7.33 -6.57 14.85
N GLN A 30 -8.19 -6.07 13.99
CA GLN A 30 -8.37 -6.57 12.63
C GLN A 30 -7.52 -5.72 11.70
N ILE A 31 -6.64 -6.36 10.95
CA ILE A 31 -5.80 -5.72 9.94
C ILE A 31 -6.11 -6.41 8.63
N THR A 32 -6.65 -5.65 7.69
CA THR A 32 -7.02 -6.14 6.37
C THR A 32 -6.22 -5.39 5.33
N GLN A 33 -5.55 -6.10 4.43
CA GLN A 33 -4.90 -5.49 3.29
C GLN A 33 -5.95 -5.05 2.27
N THR A 34 -5.87 -3.83 1.79
CA THR A 34 -6.86 -3.27 0.86
C THR A 34 -6.73 -3.86 -0.54
N ASP A 35 -5.53 -4.33 -0.90
CA ASP A 35 -5.19 -4.85 -2.21
C ASP A 35 -4.00 -5.83 -2.08
N GLY A 36 -3.92 -6.85 -2.92
CA GLY A 36 -2.81 -7.81 -2.96
C GLY A 36 -1.52 -7.30 -3.63
N THR A 37 -1.50 -6.07 -4.14
CA THR A 37 -0.30 -5.51 -4.80
C THR A 37 0.72 -4.98 -3.80
N PRO A 38 2.02 -5.01 -4.15
CA PRO A 38 3.07 -4.43 -3.31
C PRO A 38 2.79 -2.97 -2.93
N GLY A 39 3.04 -2.63 -1.66
CA GLY A 39 2.85 -1.27 -1.16
C GLY A 39 1.39 -0.80 -1.04
N SER A 40 0.42 -1.72 -1.08
CA SER A 40 -0.98 -1.38 -0.79
C SER A 40 -1.17 -1.01 0.67
N GLY A 41 -2.24 -0.23 0.92
CA GLY A 41 -2.63 0.18 2.26
C GLY A 41 -3.19 -0.96 3.10
N PHE A 42 -3.27 -0.71 4.39
CA PHE A 42 -3.92 -1.58 5.36
C PHE A 42 -5.03 -0.84 6.06
N ASP A 43 -6.15 -1.50 6.22
CA ASP A 43 -7.27 -1.03 7.01
C ASP A 43 -7.20 -1.66 8.41
N ILE A 44 -7.13 -0.83 9.45
CA ILE A 44 -6.98 -1.28 10.83
C ILE A 44 -8.21 -0.90 11.61
N LYS A 45 -8.80 -1.89 12.28
CA LYS A 45 -9.95 -1.72 13.15
C LYS A 45 -9.63 -2.31 14.52
N VAL A 46 -9.81 -1.49 15.56
CA VAL A 46 -9.63 -1.92 16.94
C VAL A 46 -11.01 -2.12 17.56
N ARG A 47 -11.31 -3.38 17.99
CA ARG A 47 -12.63 -3.79 18.55
C ARG A 47 -13.83 -3.58 17.62
N GLY A 48 -13.61 -3.64 16.30
CA GLY A 48 -14.69 -3.49 15.30
C GLY A 48 -14.93 -2.05 14.86
N ILE A 49 -16.04 -1.83 14.18
CA ILE A 49 -16.43 -0.52 13.62
C ILE A 49 -17.26 0.21 14.67
N GLY A 50 -16.70 1.27 15.26
CA GLY A 50 -17.39 2.12 16.25
C GLY A 50 -18.22 3.25 15.65
N THR A 51 -18.20 3.43 14.33
CA THR A 51 -18.92 4.50 13.62
C THR A 51 -19.54 4.00 12.33
N MET A 52 -20.73 4.51 11.99
CA MET A 52 -21.41 4.15 10.74
C MET A 52 -20.98 5.03 9.55
N THR A 53 -20.48 6.23 9.80
CA THR A 53 -20.20 7.22 8.74
C THR A 53 -18.86 7.92 8.88
N GLY A 54 -18.12 7.70 9.96
CA GLY A 54 -16.82 8.32 10.24
C GLY A 54 -15.64 7.42 9.97
N ASP A 55 -14.44 8.00 10.01
CA ASP A 55 -13.18 7.25 9.97
C ASP A 55 -13.05 6.37 11.21
N ALA A 56 -12.92 5.06 11.02
CA ALA A 56 -12.75 4.07 12.07
C ALA A 56 -11.28 3.77 12.38
N SER A 57 -10.34 4.49 11.77
CA SER A 57 -8.90 4.31 11.97
C SER A 57 -8.49 4.66 13.40
N PRO A 58 -7.57 3.91 14.01
CA PRO A 58 -7.03 4.24 15.32
C PRO A 58 -6.14 5.49 15.26
N LEU A 59 -5.94 6.12 16.41
CA LEU A 59 -4.96 7.18 16.57
C LEU A 59 -3.55 6.58 16.58
N TYR A 60 -2.63 7.12 15.78
CA TYR A 60 -1.23 6.70 15.76
C TYR A 60 -0.36 7.66 16.57
N ILE A 61 0.43 7.11 17.49
CA ILE A 61 1.41 7.84 18.30
C ILE A 61 2.78 7.21 18.08
N VAL A 62 3.74 7.98 17.61
CA VAL A 62 5.14 7.55 17.42
C VAL A 62 6.04 8.36 18.35
N ASP A 63 6.75 7.69 19.24
CA ASP A 63 7.63 8.30 20.26
C ASP A 63 6.95 9.42 21.08
N GLY A 64 5.63 9.27 21.31
CA GLY A 64 4.83 10.24 22.05
C GLY A 64 4.21 11.35 21.20
N PHE A 65 4.40 11.35 19.89
CA PHE A 65 3.86 12.34 18.97
C PHE A 65 2.76 11.74 18.06
N GLN A 66 1.67 12.47 17.88
CA GLN A 66 0.61 12.07 16.97
C GLN A 66 1.06 12.20 15.51
N VAL A 67 0.77 11.16 14.73
CA VAL A 67 1.00 11.10 13.29
C VAL A 67 -0.24 10.59 12.55
N ASP A 68 -0.34 10.88 11.25
CA ASP A 68 -1.50 10.42 10.46
C ASP A 68 -1.42 8.94 10.08
N ASN A 69 -0.19 8.41 9.91
CA ASN A 69 0.07 6.99 9.64
C ASN A 69 1.51 6.63 10.04
N ILE A 70 1.83 5.35 10.04
CA ILE A 70 3.17 4.83 10.39
C ILE A 70 3.88 4.16 9.20
N ASN A 71 3.39 4.34 7.97
CA ASN A 71 3.93 3.70 6.77
C ASN A 71 5.34 4.20 6.41
N TYR A 72 5.75 5.35 6.93
CA TYR A 72 7.09 5.90 6.73
C TYR A 72 8.18 5.20 7.55
N LEU A 73 7.81 4.51 8.62
CA LEU A 73 8.76 3.81 9.49
C LEU A 73 9.31 2.56 8.78
N ALA A 74 10.60 2.29 9.00
CA ALA A 74 11.18 1.00 8.69
C ALA A 74 10.87 0.01 9.82
N ASN A 75 10.58 -1.26 9.50
CA ASN A 75 10.33 -2.30 10.50
C ASN A 75 11.52 -2.47 11.45
N SER A 76 12.74 -2.31 10.93
CA SER A 76 13.99 -2.37 11.68
C SER A 76 14.18 -1.26 12.72
N ASP A 77 13.48 -0.12 12.57
CA ASP A 77 13.57 1.02 13.49
C ASP A 77 12.62 0.89 14.69
N ILE A 78 11.77 -0.11 14.72
CA ILE A 78 10.76 -0.27 15.77
C ILE A 78 11.33 -1.06 16.94
N GLU A 79 11.10 -0.58 18.15
CA GLU A 79 11.41 -1.27 19.40
C GLU A 79 10.19 -2.02 19.93
N SER A 80 9.01 -1.37 19.94
CA SER A 80 7.75 -1.97 20.35
C SER A 80 6.55 -1.28 19.72
N ILE A 81 5.45 -2.02 19.61
CA ILE A 81 4.16 -1.49 19.24
C ILE A 81 3.15 -1.92 20.30
N GLU A 82 2.43 -0.96 20.84
CA GLU A 82 1.41 -1.16 21.85
C GLU A 82 0.06 -0.68 21.35
N VAL A 83 -0.99 -1.46 21.54
CA VAL A 83 -2.34 -1.06 21.16
C VAL A 83 -3.19 -0.87 22.40
N LEU A 84 -3.61 0.38 22.65
CA LEU A 84 -4.53 0.75 23.72
C LEU A 84 -5.95 0.60 23.21
N LYS A 85 -6.68 -0.33 23.77
CA LYS A 85 -8.03 -0.70 23.34
C LYS A 85 -9.12 -0.12 24.23
N ASP A 86 -8.79 0.20 25.48
CA ASP A 86 -9.76 0.64 26.48
C ASP A 86 -9.79 2.15 26.61
N ALA A 87 -10.97 2.71 26.81
CA ALA A 87 -11.17 4.15 27.01
C ALA A 87 -10.33 4.70 28.18
N SER A 88 -10.14 3.92 29.26
CA SER A 88 -9.35 4.33 30.41
C SER A 88 -7.85 4.49 30.08
N SER A 89 -7.27 3.57 29.30
CA SER A 89 -5.88 3.65 28.87
C SER A 89 -5.66 4.69 27.76
N ALA A 90 -6.70 5.00 27.00
CA ALA A 90 -6.67 5.98 25.90
C ALA A 90 -7.13 7.39 26.34
N ALA A 91 -7.61 7.56 27.58
CA ALA A 91 -8.21 8.81 28.07
C ALA A 91 -7.33 10.06 27.95
N ILE A 92 -6.01 9.90 28.08
CA ILE A 92 -5.04 11.00 27.90
C ILE A 92 -5.03 11.61 26.50
N TYR A 93 -5.55 10.88 25.50
CA TYR A 93 -5.62 11.32 24.10
C TYR A 93 -7.01 11.88 23.73
N GLY A 94 -7.95 11.91 24.70
CA GLY A 94 -9.29 12.49 24.53
C GLY A 94 -10.15 11.77 23.51
N ALA A 95 -11.11 12.49 22.92
CA ALA A 95 -12.08 11.95 21.96
C ALA A 95 -11.44 11.35 20.69
N ARG A 96 -10.24 11.79 20.32
CA ARG A 96 -9.50 11.25 19.15
C ARG A 96 -9.10 9.78 19.30
N ALA A 97 -9.07 9.29 20.54
CA ALA A 97 -8.72 7.90 20.86
C ALA A 97 -9.93 6.94 20.90
N ALA A 98 -11.12 7.40 20.50
CA ALA A 98 -12.35 6.61 20.54
C ALA A 98 -12.24 5.28 19.77
N ASN A 99 -11.49 5.26 18.67
CA ASN A 99 -11.23 4.07 17.84
C ASN A 99 -9.98 3.28 18.26
N GLY A 100 -9.44 3.53 19.47
CA GLY A 100 -8.20 2.95 19.97
C GLY A 100 -6.96 3.77 19.60
N VAL A 101 -5.82 3.40 20.20
CA VAL A 101 -4.52 4.07 19.97
C VAL A 101 -3.47 3.03 19.65
N VAL A 102 -2.73 3.23 18.58
CA VAL A 102 -1.53 2.45 18.22
C VAL A 102 -0.30 3.28 18.58
N MET A 103 0.41 2.85 19.61
CA MET A 103 1.64 3.48 20.08
C MET A 103 2.84 2.74 19.53
N VAL A 104 3.72 3.44 18.84
CA VAL A 104 4.96 2.92 18.31
C VAL A 104 6.13 3.56 19.04
N THR A 105 6.97 2.75 19.65
CA THR A 105 8.24 3.17 20.20
C THR A 105 9.34 2.79 19.23
N THR A 106 10.16 3.76 18.83
CA THR A 106 11.27 3.50 17.93
C THR A 106 12.56 3.32 18.70
N LYS A 107 13.50 2.54 18.14
CA LYS A 107 14.82 2.30 18.73
C LYS A 107 15.55 3.61 18.98
N SER A 108 16.15 3.72 20.15
CA SER A 108 16.94 4.86 20.59
C SER A 108 18.36 4.43 20.97
N GLY A 109 19.31 5.38 20.93
CA GLY A 109 20.68 5.14 21.36
C GLY A 109 20.75 4.69 22.81
N LYS A 110 21.75 3.86 23.11
CA LYS A 110 22.08 3.38 24.45
C LYS A 110 23.44 3.92 24.86
N THR A 111 23.65 4.06 26.17
CA THR A 111 24.96 4.41 26.70
C THR A 111 25.96 3.31 26.37
N GLY A 112 27.09 3.69 25.79
CA GLY A 112 28.14 2.75 25.38
C GLY A 112 28.83 3.15 24.08
N ARG A 113 29.75 2.31 23.62
CA ARG A 113 30.44 2.51 22.35
C ARG A 113 29.44 2.45 21.19
N PRO A 114 29.69 3.18 20.10
CA PRO A 114 28.89 3.09 18.90
C PRO A 114 28.79 1.64 18.39
N VAL A 115 27.57 1.19 18.12
CA VAL A 115 27.29 -0.12 17.52
C VAL A 115 26.75 0.11 16.12
N VAL A 116 27.41 -0.45 15.14
CA VAL A 116 26.96 -0.51 13.74
C VAL A 116 26.28 -1.85 13.51
N SER A 117 25.07 -1.82 13.02
CA SER A 117 24.30 -3.03 12.70
C SER A 117 23.84 -2.99 11.25
N TYR A 118 24.04 -4.10 10.54
CA TYR A 118 23.51 -4.30 9.21
C TYR A 118 22.65 -5.57 9.19
N ASN A 119 21.44 -5.46 8.65
CA ASN A 119 20.55 -6.57 8.40
C ASN A 119 20.13 -6.55 6.93
N GLY A 120 20.41 -7.64 6.22
CA GLY A 120 20.00 -7.84 4.84
C GLY A 120 19.18 -9.10 4.69
N SER A 121 18.15 -9.07 3.85
CA SER A 121 17.38 -10.26 3.49
C SER A 121 16.92 -10.22 2.05
N THR A 122 16.81 -11.40 1.46
CA THR A 122 16.22 -11.61 0.14
C THR A 122 15.11 -12.65 0.27
N SER A 123 13.94 -12.39 -0.30
CA SER A 123 12.80 -13.28 -0.23
C SER A 123 12.29 -13.62 -1.62
N TYR A 124 12.01 -14.90 -1.85
CA TYR A 124 11.37 -15.40 -3.06
C TYR A 124 9.86 -15.44 -2.87
N ARG A 125 9.12 -14.91 -3.81
CA ARG A 125 7.67 -14.84 -3.77
C ARG A 125 7.05 -15.47 -5.01
N LYS A 126 6.02 -16.25 -4.81
CA LYS A 126 5.21 -16.83 -5.89
C LYS A 126 3.76 -16.89 -5.45
N ILE A 127 2.85 -17.00 -6.40
CA ILE A 127 1.45 -17.27 -6.10
C ILE A 127 1.33 -18.61 -5.36
N SER A 128 0.58 -18.64 -4.28
CA SER A 128 0.45 -19.84 -3.43
C SER A 128 -0.49 -20.88 -4.06
N LYS A 129 -1.53 -20.43 -4.72
CA LYS A 129 -2.53 -21.27 -5.38
C LYS A 129 -3.15 -20.51 -6.53
N MET A 130 -3.21 -21.12 -7.69
CA MET A 130 -4.06 -20.71 -8.82
C MET A 130 -5.41 -21.36 -8.69
N LEU A 131 -6.46 -20.71 -9.20
CA LEU A 131 -7.79 -21.27 -9.26
C LEU A 131 -7.90 -22.25 -10.42
N ASP A 132 -8.64 -23.31 -10.20
CA ASP A 132 -9.01 -24.23 -11.25
C ASP A 132 -10.14 -23.59 -12.06
N LEU A 133 -9.88 -23.31 -13.33
CA LEU A 133 -10.80 -22.63 -14.23
C LEU A 133 -11.29 -23.63 -15.29
N LEU A 134 -12.38 -23.30 -15.95
CA LEU A 134 -12.96 -24.12 -17.02
C LEU A 134 -11.95 -24.29 -18.17
N ASP A 135 -11.77 -25.52 -18.62
CA ASP A 135 -11.07 -25.82 -19.85
C ASP A 135 -11.86 -25.35 -21.09
N PRO A 136 -11.31 -25.36 -22.33
CA PRO A 136 -12.02 -24.92 -23.51
C PRO A 136 -13.34 -25.66 -23.75
N TYR A 137 -13.40 -26.96 -23.48
CA TYR A 137 -14.63 -27.74 -23.66
C TYR A 137 -15.71 -27.33 -22.66
N GLU A 138 -15.36 -27.30 -21.39
CA GLU A 138 -16.29 -26.90 -20.31
C GLU A 138 -16.76 -25.45 -20.50
N PHE A 139 -15.85 -24.55 -20.90
CA PHE A 139 -16.18 -23.17 -21.19
C PHE A 139 -17.17 -23.05 -22.35
N VAL A 140 -16.90 -23.69 -23.50
CA VAL A 140 -17.81 -23.66 -24.66
C VAL A 140 -19.14 -24.26 -24.29
N LYS A 141 -19.16 -25.37 -23.54
CA LYS A 141 -20.39 -25.99 -23.05
C LYS A 141 -21.22 -25.03 -22.23
N LEU A 142 -20.59 -24.33 -21.26
CA LEU A 142 -21.26 -23.30 -20.44
C LEU A 142 -21.83 -22.18 -21.32
N GLN A 143 -21.05 -21.67 -22.29
CA GLN A 143 -21.53 -20.62 -23.19
C GLN A 143 -22.77 -21.06 -23.99
N MET A 144 -22.79 -22.29 -24.44
CA MET A 144 -23.94 -22.87 -25.16
C MET A 144 -25.16 -23.07 -24.25
N GLU A 145 -24.95 -23.38 -22.96
CA GLU A 145 -26.04 -23.46 -21.98
C GLU A 145 -26.63 -22.08 -21.67
N VAL A 146 -25.77 -21.05 -21.57
CA VAL A 146 -26.19 -19.68 -21.23
C VAL A 146 -26.93 -19.00 -22.39
N ASN A 147 -26.40 -19.05 -23.60
CA ASN A 147 -27.01 -18.41 -24.76
C ASN A 147 -26.65 -19.12 -26.08
N PRO A 148 -27.37 -20.21 -26.43
CA PRO A 148 -27.09 -21.01 -27.64
C PRO A 148 -27.12 -20.18 -28.93
N SER A 149 -28.10 -19.28 -29.06
CA SER A 149 -28.30 -18.51 -30.30
C SER A 149 -27.16 -17.49 -30.54
N LYS A 150 -26.56 -16.94 -29.48
CA LYS A 150 -25.42 -16.04 -29.59
C LYS A 150 -24.14 -16.79 -29.91
N TYR A 151 -23.90 -17.92 -29.26
CA TYR A 151 -22.60 -18.58 -29.27
C TYR A 151 -22.43 -19.74 -30.23
N ALA A 152 -23.55 -20.24 -30.84
CA ALA A 152 -23.51 -21.36 -31.77
C ALA A 152 -22.52 -21.19 -32.93
N HIS A 153 -22.39 -19.96 -33.47
CA HIS A 153 -21.50 -19.69 -34.58
C HIS A 153 -20.15 -19.06 -34.16
N THR A 154 -19.96 -18.86 -32.88
CA THR A 154 -18.77 -18.27 -32.33
C THR A 154 -17.67 -19.32 -32.09
N TYR A 155 -18.06 -20.47 -31.60
CA TYR A 155 -17.13 -21.50 -31.15
C TYR A 155 -16.98 -22.66 -32.10
N TYR A 156 -18.03 -23.09 -32.79
CA TYR A 156 -17.97 -24.17 -33.78
C TYR A 156 -18.99 -23.96 -34.89
N ARG A 157 -18.66 -24.47 -36.09
CA ARG A 157 -19.53 -24.41 -37.25
C ARG A 157 -19.21 -25.57 -38.18
N THR A 158 -20.24 -26.30 -38.60
CA THR A 158 -20.12 -27.39 -39.59
C THR A 158 -19.96 -26.81 -40.99
N GLY A 159 -19.05 -27.39 -41.78
CA GLY A 159 -18.80 -26.97 -43.16
C GLY A 159 -17.49 -26.24 -43.36
N GLU A 160 -17.43 -25.45 -44.41
CA GLU A 160 -16.24 -24.71 -44.85
C GLU A 160 -16.51 -23.21 -44.83
N ASP A 161 -15.43 -22.44 -44.74
CA ASP A 161 -15.46 -20.99 -44.87
C ASP A 161 -15.67 -20.53 -46.34
N ASP A 162 -15.72 -19.23 -46.59
CA ASP A 162 -15.92 -18.66 -47.93
C ASP A 162 -14.78 -18.99 -48.91
N ASN A 163 -13.67 -19.53 -48.44
CA ASN A 163 -12.52 -19.96 -49.24
C ASN A 163 -12.46 -21.47 -49.44
N GLY A 164 -13.49 -22.22 -48.97
CA GLY A 164 -13.53 -23.67 -49.02
C GLY A 164 -12.62 -24.39 -48.02
N VAL A 165 -12.24 -23.71 -46.93
CA VAL A 165 -11.42 -24.27 -45.85
C VAL A 165 -12.35 -24.72 -44.72
N PRO A 166 -12.26 -25.99 -44.26
CA PRO A 166 -13.06 -26.47 -43.14
C PRO A 166 -12.87 -25.64 -41.89
N TYR A 167 -13.95 -25.29 -41.18
CA TYR A 167 -13.82 -24.59 -39.90
C TYR A 167 -12.99 -25.43 -38.92
N ARG A 168 -12.16 -24.78 -38.12
CA ARG A 168 -11.24 -25.39 -37.13
C ARG A 168 -11.96 -26.32 -36.16
N TYR A 169 -13.17 -25.92 -35.71
CA TYR A 169 -14.04 -26.67 -34.84
C TYR A 169 -15.38 -26.87 -35.54
N GLN A 170 -15.72 -28.11 -35.83
CA GLN A 170 -16.96 -28.50 -36.51
C GLN A 170 -18.06 -28.78 -35.50
N SER A 171 -17.69 -29.15 -34.27
CA SER A 171 -18.60 -29.51 -33.20
C SER A 171 -18.01 -29.08 -31.83
N MET A 172 -18.85 -29.05 -30.81
CA MET A 172 -18.39 -28.79 -29.43
C MET A 172 -17.39 -29.87 -28.95
N ASN A 173 -17.52 -31.11 -29.43
CA ASN A 173 -16.61 -32.19 -29.01
C ASN A 173 -15.18 -32.02 -29.51
N ASP A 174 -14.95 -31.19 -30.51
CA ASP A 174 -13.61 -30.90 -31.03
C ASP A 174 -12.76 -30.10 -30.02
N TYR A 175 -13.38 -29.56 -28.98
CA TYR A 175 -12.70 -28.92 -27.85
C TYR A 175 -12.20 -29.89 -26.78
N ILE A 176 -12.59 -31.17 -26.82
CA ILE A 176 -12.14 -32.15 -25.83
C ILE A 176 -10.64 -32.34 -25.94
N GLY A 177 -9.94 -32.05 -24.86
CA GLY A 177 -8.47 -32.16 -24.78
C GLY A 177 -7.71 -31.00 -25.46
N VAL A 178 -8.40 -29.98 -25.96
CA VAL A 178 -7.72 -28.74 -26.44
C VAL A 178 -7.13 -28.00 -25.28
N GLN A 179 -5.86 -27.66 -25.39
CA GLN A 179 -5.18 -26.81 -24.39
C GLN A 179 -5.65 -25.36 -24.56
N GLY A 180 -6.21 -24.80 -23.49
CA GLY A 180 -6.62 -23.41 -23.43
C GLY A 180 -5.52 -22.45 -23.06
N VAL A 181 -5.79 -21.16 -23.16
CA VAL A 181 -4.93 -20.09 -22.62
C VAL A 181 -5.08 -20.05 -21.10
N ASP A 182 -3.99 -20.28 -20.39
CA ASP A 182 -3.93 -20.11 -18.93
C ASP A 182 -3.54 -18.65 -18.59
N TRP A 183 -4.53 -17.79 -18.50
CA TRP A 183 -4.36 -16.38 -18.21
C TRP A 183 -3.69 -16.11 -16.84
N GLN A 184 -3.83 -17.02 -15.88
CA GLN A 184 -3.19 -16.89 -14.59
C GLN A 184 -1.67 -17.10 -14.72
N SER A 185 -1.23 -18.15 -15.41
CA SER A 185 0.19 -18.42 -15.66
C SER A 185 0.86 -17.33 -16.49
N GLU A 186 0.13 -16.74 -17.44
CA GLU A 186 0.64 -15.66 -18.29
C GLU A 186 0.75 -14.32 -17.55
N THR A 187 -0.01 -14.13 -16.49
CA THR A 187 -0.09 -12.85 -15.76
C THR A 187 0.71 -12.84 -14.47
N PHE A 188 0.81 -13.98 -13.79
CA PHE A 188 1.55 -14.09 -12.53
C PHE A 188 2.93 -14.68 -12.76
N ARG A 189 3.94 -14.11 -12.12
CA ARG A 189 5.32 -14.58 -12.19
C ARG A 189 5.96 -14.64 -10.81
N PRO A 190 6.87 -15.61 -10.57
CA PRO A 190 7.69 -15.59 -9.38
C PRO A 190 8.61 -14.36 -9.39
N THR A 191 8.85 -13.79 -8.20
CA THR A 191 9.67 -12.59 -8.05
C THR A 191 10.53 -12.64 -6.80
N TRP A 192 11.43 -11.66 -6.70
CA TRP A 192 12.31 -11.48 -5.55
C TRP A 192 12.04 -10.13 -4.90
N SER A 193 12.13 -10.09 -3.57
CA SER A 193 12.17 -8.87 -2.79
C SER A 193 13.45 -8.81 -1.96
N GLN A 194 13.94 -7.60 -1.70
CA GLN A 194 15.15 -7.34 -0.93
C GLN A 194 14.86 -6.28 0.14
N ASP A 195 15.45 -6.50 1.32
CA ASP A 195 15.40 -5.57 2.44
C ASP A 195 16.81 -5.39 3.01
N HIS A 196 17.28 -4.15 3.07
CA HIS A 196 18.59 -3.77 3.56
C HIS A 196 18.45 -2.67 4.61
N ASN A 197 18.96 -2.91 5.80
CA ASN A 197 18.90 -1.98 6.92
C ASN A 197 20.28 -1.79 7.53
N LEU A 198 20.72 -0.55 7.61
CA LEU A 198 21.96 -0.14 8.26
C LEU A 198 21.62 0.82 9.39
N SER A 199 22.15 0.57 10.57
CA SER A 199 21.97 1.49 11.71
C SER A 199 23.24 1.66 12.50
N VAL A 200 23.39 2.86 13.08
CA VAL A 200 24.45 3.23 14.03
C VAL A 200 23.78 3.80 15.26
N MET A 201 24.05 3.21 16.42
CA MET A 201 23.50 3.64 17.70
C MET A 201 24.61 3.74 18.72
N GLY A 202 24.57 4.79 19.55
CA GLY A 202 25.56 4.98 20.60
C GLY A 202 25.22 6.13 21.53
N GLY A 203 26.13 6.42 22.43
CA GLY A 203 25.99 7.58 23.31
C GLY A 203 26.70 7.42 24.64
N ASN A 204 26.52 8.42 25.44
CA ASN A 204 26.93 8.46 26.85
C ASN A 204 25.74 8.86 27.74
N ASP A 205 25.98 9.18 29.01
CA ASP A 205 24.91 9.52 29.96
C ASP A 205 24.19 10.83 29.61
N ASN A 206 24.83 11.71 28.84
CA ASN A 206 24.27 13.00 28.44
C ASN A 206 23.73 13.01 27.03
N THR A 207 24.36 12.28 26.08
CA THR A 207 24.01 12.30 24.67
C THR A 207 23.79 10.88 24.19
N LYS A 208 22.64 10.61 23.57
CA LYS A 208 22.34 9.35 22.89
C LYS A 208 21.89 9.66 21.47
N TYR A 209 22.33 8.86 20.52
CA TYR A 209 21.97 9.07 19.13
C TYR A 209 21.69 7.75 18.42
N THR A 210 20.86 7.86 17.39
CA THR A 210 20.56 6.78 16.44
C THR A 210 20.51 7.37 15.05
N LEU A 211 21.20 6.73 14.12
CA LEU A 211 21.12 6.98 12.69
C LEU A 211 20.76 5.66 12.03
N SER A 212 19.71 5.63 11.21
CA SER A 212 19.36 4.45 10.44
C SER A 212 19.04 4.80 9.00
N PHE A 213 19.28 3.84 8.12
CA PHE A 213 18.94 3.88 6.71
C PHE A 213 18.38 2.52 6.31
N SER A 214 17.27 2.52 5.58
CA SER A 214 16.68 1.30 5.06
C SER A 214 16.29 1.43 3.59
N ARG A 215 16.47 0.34 2.85
CA ARG A 215 16.03 0.19 1.47
C ARG A 215 15.27 -1.10 1.34
N TYR A 216 14.00 -1.01 0.95
CA TYR A 216 13.15 -2.13 0.62
C TYR A 216 12.77 -2.07 -0.86
N ASN A 217 12.93 -3.18 -1.57
CA ASN A 217 12.51 -3.34 -2.96
C ASN A 217 11.69 -4.60 -3.10
N GLU A 218 10.55 -4.51 -3.72
CA GLU A 218 9.65 -5.62 -4.00
C GLU A 218 9.12 -5.53 -5.42
N ASN A 219 9.45 -6.53 -6.24
CA ASN A 219 8.74 -6.75 -7.49
C ASN A 219 7.48 -7.57 -7.20
N GLY A 220 6.35 -7.14 -7.75
CA GLY A 220 5.10 -7.85 -7.57
C GLY A 220 5.05 -9.15 -8.37
N ILE A 221 4.31 -10.13 -7.87
CA ILE A 221 4.00 -11.36 -8.59
C ILE A 221 3.10 -11.10 -9.80
N PHE A 222 2.36 -10.00 -9.78
CA PHE A 222 1.57 -9.50 -10.89
C PHE A 222 2.44 -8.67 -11.83
N ASN A 223 2.35 -8.93 -13.14
CA ASN A 223 3.18 -8.25 -14.14
C ASN A 223 3.13 -6.73 -14.02
N ASN A 224 4.29 -6.08 -14.22
CA ASN A 224 4.47 -4.62 -14.16
C ASN A 224 4.07 -3.96 -12.83
N SER A 225 4.00 -4.73 -11.74
CA SER A 225 3.77 -4.19 -10.40
C SER A 225 5.03 -4.23 -9.54
N GLY A 226 5.14 -3.33 -8.58
CA GLY A 226 6.27 -3.28 -7.67
C GLY A 226 6.16 -2.15 -6.65
N PHE A 227 7.03 -2.23 -5.64
CA PHE A 227 7.11 -1.25 -4.57
C PHE A 227 8.55 -1.05 -4.12
N ASP A 228 8.96 0.19 -4.08
CA ASP A 228 10.25 0.64 -3.56
C ASP A 228 10.03 1.55 -2.38
N LYS A 229 10.80 1.36 -1.31
CA LYS A 229 10.81 2.24 -0.15
C LYS A 229 12.24 2.51 0.30
N THR A 230 12.58 3.78 0.45
CA THR A 230 13.82 4.22 1.07
C THR A 230 13.45 5.04 2.31
N SER A 231 14.01 4.70 3.44
CA SER A 231 13.76 5.43 4.69
C SER A 231 15.06 5.79 5.38
N GLY A 232 15.08 6.94 6.04
CA GLY A 232 16.17 7.39 6.87
C GLY A 232 15.63 7.98 8.18
N LYS A 233 16.33 7.75 9.27
CA LYS A 233 16.00 8.28 10.58
C LYS A 233 17.25 8.77 11.27
N PHE A 234 17.13 9.96 11.87
CA PHE A 234 18.11 10.47 12.83
C PHE A 234 17.40 10.86 14.11
N ARG A 235 17.89 10.40 15.24
CA ARG A 235 17.38 10.76 16.57
C ARG A 235 18.53 11.11 17.48
N VAL A 236 18.36 12.16 18.25
CA VAL A 236 19.28 12.56 19.31
C VAL A 236 18.51 12.90 20.58
N ASN A 237 18.96 12.37 21.71
CA ASN A 237 18.50 12.73 23.03
C ASN A 237 19.70 13.37 23.75
N GLN A 238 19.53 14.58 24.24
CA GLN A 238 20.58 15.34 24.89
C GLN A 238 20.15 15.89 26.26
N LYS A 239 20.88 15.59 27.29
CA LYS A 239 20.82 16.30 28.56
C LYS A 239 21.74 17.49 28.48
N VAL A 240 21.18 18.68 28.34
CA VAL A 240 21.97 19.93 28.25
C VAL A 240 22.51 20.35 29.62
N THR A 241 21.64 20.22 30.62
CA THR A 241 21.96 20.42 32.03
C THR A 241 21.33 19.33 32.88
N LYS A 242 21.50 19.38 34.21
CA LYS A 242 20.79 18.44 35.12
C LYS A 242 19.27 18.57 35.02
N ASN A 243 18.77 19.75 34.62
CA ASN A 243 17.36 20.09 34.65
C ASN A 243 16.77 20.31 33.26
N VAL A 244 17.59 20.33 32.19
CA VAL A 244 17.14 20.61 30.82
C VAL A 244 17.58 19.48 29.90
N SER A 245 16.66 18.91 29.19
CA SER A 245 16.91 17.92 28.13
C SER A 245 16.12 18.23 26.88
N PHE A 246 16.65 17.81 25.72
CA PHE A 246 15.88 17.80 24.48
C PHE A 246 15.95 16.43 23.79
N ASP A 247 14.90 16.15 23.04
CA ASP A 247 14.79 15.00 22.13
C ASP A 247 14.43 15.55 20.75
N ALA A 248 15.21 15.19 19.75
CA ALA A 248 14.95 15.56 18.37
C ALA A 248 14.99 14.32 17.49
N THR A 249 13.99 14.17 16.62
CA THR A 249 13.91 13.08 15.65
C THR A 249 13.56 13.65 14.27
N ILE A 250 14.26 13.22 13.25
CA ILE A 250 13.95 13.49 11.85
C ILE A 250 13.80 12.15 11.15
N ASN A 251 12.69 11.97 10.45
CA ASN A 251 12.44 10.82 9.59
C ASN A 251 12.23 11.30 8.16
N TYR A 252 12.77 10.55 7.24
CA TYR A 252 12.55 10.67 5.80
C TYR A 252 12.04 9.36 5.25
N SER A 253 11.09 9.41 4.34
CA SER A 253 10.64 8.23 3.58
C SER A 253 10.28 8.63 2.17
N ASN A 254 10.78 7.88 1.21
CA ASN A 254 10.39 7.97 -0.20
C ASN A 254 9.91 6.60 -0.65
N THR A 255 8.67 6.54 -1.11
CA THR A 255 8.06 5.33 -1.64
C THR A 255 7.70 5.51 -3.10
N ASN A 256 7.84 4.45 -3.89
CA ASN A 256 7.43 4.41 -5.28
C ASN A 256 6.66 3.11 -5.53
N LYS A 257 5.35 3.22 -5.71
CA LYS A 257 4.48 2.12 -6.10
C LYS A 257 4.28 2.14 -7.60
N LYS A 258 4.40 0.98 -8.25
CA LYS A 258 4.23 0.79 -9.69
C LYS A 258 3.13 -0.22 -9.97
N GLY A 259 2.46 -0.02 -11.08
CA GLY A 259 1.44 -0.93 -11.61
C GLY A 259 0.02 -0.58 -11.20
N ALA A 260 -0.93 -1.06 -11.99
CA ALA A 260 -2.34 -1.03 -11.64
C ALA A 260 -2.59 -1.96 -10.44
N GLY A 261 -3.50 -1.57 -9.56
CA GLY A 261 -3.96 -2.44 -8.48
C GLY A 261 -4.68 -3.67 -9.02
N THR A 262 -4.72 -4.74 -8.21
CA THR A 262 -5.56 -5.90 -8.51
C THR A 262 -7.02 -5.66 -8.16
N SER A 263 -7.29 -4.73 -7.24
CA SER A 263 -8.63 -4.24 -6.89
C SER A 263 -8.90 -2.93 -7.61
N GLY A 264 -9.94 -2.84 -8.41
CA GLY A 264 -10.45 -1.59 -8.98
C GLY A 264 -11.51 -0.96 -8.08
N ASP A 265 -11.97 0.25 -8.43
CA ASP A 265 -13.05 0.98 -7.73
C ASP A 265 -14.39 0.22 -7.70
N SER A 266 -14.55 -0.78 -8.55
CA SER A 266 -15.68 -1.71 -8.52
C SER A 266 -15.17 -3.15 -8.58
N GLY A 267 -15.63 -4.01 -7.70
CA GLY A 267 -15.22 -5.42 -7.63
C GLY A 267 -15.42 -6.20 -8.92
N ARG A 268 -16.30 -5.74 -9.81
CA ARG A 268 -16.61 -6.38 -11.11
C ARG A 268 -15.54 -6.11 -12.18
N PHE A 269 -14.76 -5.02 -12.07
CA PHE A 269 -13.83 -4.58 -13.09
C PHE A 269 -12.38 -4.54 -12.64
N ASN A 270 -12.07 -5.22 -11.53
CA ASN A 270 -10.70 -5.35 -11.12
C ASN A 270 -9.92 -6.30 -12.04
N MET A 271 -8.62 -6.14 -12.09
CA MET A 271 -7.76 -6.93 -12.98
C MET A 271 -7.82 -8.43 -12.67
N LEU A 272 -7.95 -8.81 -11.40
CA LEU A 272 -8.06 -10.21 -11.01
C LEU A 272 -9.35 -10.84 -11.58
N ALA A 273 -10.47 -10.13 -11.50
CA ALA A 273 -11.73 -10.61 -12.10
C ALA A 273 -11.60 -10.76 -13.64
N GLN A 274 -10.89 -9.85 -14.30
CA GLN A 274 -10.63 -9.95 -15.75
C GLN A 274 -9.78 -11.18 -16.10
N ILE A 275 -8.73 -11.48 -15.33
CA ILE A 275 -7.91 -12.68 -15.52
C ILE A 275 -8.73 -13.95 -15.36
N LEU A 276 -9.57 -14.00 -14.31
CA LEU A 276 -10.37 -15.20 -13.99
C LEU A 276 -11.57 -15.41 -14.94
N SER A 277 -12.04 -14.33 -15.57
CA SER A 277 -13.19 -14.39 -16.50
C SER A 277 -12.79 -14.35 -17.98
N ALA A 278 -11.51 -14.20 -18.29
CA ALA A 278 -11.02 -14.24 -19.67
C ALA A 278 -11.23 -15.64 -20.27
N ARG A 279 -11.71 -15.68 -21.51
CA ARG A 279 -12.03 -16.95 -22.18
C ARG A 279 -10.78 -17.75 -22.52
N PRO A 280 -10.77 -19.07 -22.29
CA PRO A 280 -9.61 -19.92 -22.54
C PRO A 280 -9.36 -20.24 -24.01
N THR A 281 -10.26 -19.83 -24.93
CA THR A 281 -10.13 -20.12 -26.36
C THR A 281 -10.62 -18.98 -27.23
N GLY A 282 -9.94 -18.76 -28.34
CA GLY A 282 -10.32 -17.80 -29.38
C GLY A 282 -11.53 -18.22 -30.23
N GLY A 283 -12.02 -19.44 -30.05
CA GLY A 283 -13.11 -19.99 -30.85
C GLY A 283 -12.74 -20.13 -32.32
N LEU A 284 -13.67 -19.81 -33.21
CA LEU A 284 -13.44 -19.80 -34.66
C LEU A 284 -12.66 -18.55 -35.12
N ALA A 285 -12.76 -17.46 -34.37
CA ALA A 285 -12.21 -16.16 -34.78
C ALA A 285 -10.69 -16.07 -34.62
N LEU A 286 -10.13 -16.64 -33.54
CA LEU A 286 -8.72 -16.49 -33.19
C LEU A 286 -8.05 -17.81 -32.78
N THR A 287 -6.79 -17.97 -33.07
CA THR A 287 -5.93 -18.97 -32.41
C THR A 287 -5.63 -18.54 -30.96
N ASN A 288 -5.04 -19.42 -30.16
CA ASN A 288 -4.64 -19.07 -28.81
C ASN A 288 -3.53 -18.00 -28.81
N GLU A 289 -2.60 -18.06 -29.77
CA GLU A 289 -1.54 -17.06 -29.95
C GLU A 289 -2.12 -15.70 -30.35
N GLU A 290 -3.08 -15.70 -31.26
CA GLU A 290 -3.77 -14.46 -31.65
C GLU A 290 -4.61 -13.90 -30.50
N LEU A 291 -5.27 -14.75 -29.71
CA LEU A 291 -6.01 -14.34 -28.52
C LEU A 291 -5.09 -13.70 -27.46
N LEU A 292 -3.90 -14.26 -27.24
CA LEU A 292 -2.91 -13.69 -26.36
C LEU A 292 -2.36 -12.35 -26.86
N ALA A 293 -2.24 -12.17 -28.17
CA ALA A 293 -1.73 -10.95 -28.79
C ALA A 293 -2.78 -9.86 -29.02
N ALA A 294 -4.06 -10.23 -29.04
CA ALA A 294 -5.14 -9.28 -29.27
C ALA A 294 -5.32 -8.33 -28.09
N ALA A 295 -5.29 -7.01 -28.32
CA ALA A 295 -5.52 -6.02 -27.28
C ALA A 295 -6.93 -6.09 -26.70
N ILE A 296 -7.89 -6.39 -27.55
CA ILE A 296 -9.32 -6.53 -27.21
C ILE A 296 -9.83 -7.78 -27.89
N ASP A 297 -10.63 -8.54 -27.17
CA ASP A 297 -11.31 -9.70 -27.72
C ASP A 297 -12.38 -9.25 -28.74
N PRO A 298 -12.29 -9.67 -30.02
CA PRO A 298 -13.26 -9.28 -31.04
C PRO A 298 -14.72 -9.65 -30.70
N LEU A 299 -14.94 -10.72 -29.93
CA LEU A 299 -16.28 -11.14 -29.52
C LEU A 299 -16.92 -10.22 -28.48
N GLU A 300 -16.09 -9.51 -27.74
CA GLU A 300 -16.54 -8.50 -26.76
C GLU A 300 -16.89 -7.16 -27.43
N LEU A 301 -16.37 -6.91 -28.64
CA LEU A 301 -16.69 -5.71 -29.43
C LEU A 301 -18.11 -5.71 -29.93
N GLU A 302 -18.71 -6.88 -30.18
CA GLU A 302 -20.09 -7.03 -30.66
C GLU A 302 -21.13 -6.77 -29.54
N SER A 303 -20.73 -6.82 -28.28
CA SER A 303 -21.60 -6.44 -27.17
C SER A 303 -21.64 -4.91 -27.06
N SER A 304 -22.80 -4.30 -27.38
CA SER A 304 -23.04 -2.84 -27.32
C SER A 304 -22.89 -2.21 -25.93
N GLU A 305 -22.57 -2.99 -24.93
CA GLU A 305 -22.33 -2.52 -23.59
C GLU A 305 -20.83 -2.33 -23.36
N SER A 306 -20.47 -1.15 -22.89
CA SER A 306 -19.13 -0.62 -22.58
C SER A 306 -18.24 -1.45 -21.63
N LEU A 307 -18.41 -2.76 -21.60
CA LEU A 307 -17.79 -3.72 -20.69
C LEU A 307 -16.81 -4.65 -21.39
N ALA A 308 -16.30 -4.27 -22.57
CA ALA A 308 -15.34 -5.06 -23.33
C ALA A 308 -14.26 -5.61 -22.39
N GLN A 309 -14.18 -6.93 -22.33
CA GLN A 309 -13.06 -7.57 -21.64
C GLN A 309 -11.81 -7.29 -22.45
N VAL A 310 -10.88 -6.64 -21.80
CA VAL A 310 -9.57 -6.37 -22.36
C VAL A 310 -8.66 -7.52 -22.00
N ASN A 311 -7.79 -7.89 -22.92
CA ASN A 311 -6.73 -8.84 -22.66
C ASN A 311 -5.94 -8.43 -21.39
N PRO A 312 -5.94 -9.24 -20.33
CA PRO A 312 -5.31 -8.87 -19.07
C PRO A 312 -3.81 -8.56 -19.20
N ILE A 313 -3.11 -9.26 -20.07
CA ILE A 313 -1.67 -9.07 -20.32
C ILE A 313 -1.45 -7.70 -20.97
N MET A 314 -2.19 -7.43 -22.04
CA MET A 314 -2.11 -6.14 -22.76
C MET A 314 -2.49 -4.98 -21.86
N GLN A 315 -3.48 -5.13 -21.00
CA GLN A 315 -3.86 -4.11 -20.02
C GLN A 315 -2.70 -3.79 -19.07
N THR A 316 -2.00 -4.81 -18.53
CA THR A 316 -0.86 -4.58 -17.65
C THR A 316 0.31 -3.90 -18.36
N GLN A 317 0.49 -4.14 -19.66
CA GLN A 317 1.55 -3.54 -20.47
C GLN A 317 1.20 -2.14 -20.97
N SER A 318 -0.08 -1.88 -21.19
CA SER A 318 -0.59 -0.64 -21.76
C SER A 318 -0.93 0.42 -20.71
N VAL A 319 -0.96 0.08 -19.43
CA VAL A 319 -1.19 1.05 -18.35
C VAL A 319 0.09 1.27 -17.55
N THR A 320 0.62 2.48 -17.63
CA THR A 320 1.67 2.93 -16.71
C THR A 320 1.01 3.65 -15.54
N ASN A 321 1.14 3.11 -14.35
CA ASN A 321 0.66 3.74 -13.11
C ASN A 321 1.80 3.77 -12.12
N THR A 322 2.19 4.97 -11.70
CA THR A 322 3.24 5.18 -10.72
C THR A 322 2.76 6.16 -9.65
N LYS A 323 2.92 5.79 -8.40
CA LYS A 323 2.63 6.67 -7.26
C LYS A 323 3.88 6.82 -6.41
N ARG A 324 4.48 8.00 -6.47
CA ARG A 324 5.60 8.40 -5.62
C ARG A 324 5.08 9.21 -4.45
N SER A 325 5.53 8.88 -3.24
CA SER A 325 5.22 9.64 -2.04
C SER A 325 6.51 9.90 -1.27
N GLU A 326 6.78 11.16 -0.98
CA GLU A 326 7.92 11.62 -0.21
C GLU A 326 7.42 12.27 1.07
N MET A 327 7.89 11.76 2.21
CA MET A 327 7.49 12.22 3.53
C MET A 327 8.69 12.66 4.35
N TRP A 328 8.56 13.81 4.98
CA TRP A 328 9.43 14.31 6.03
C TRP A 328 8.66 14.47 7.33
N SER A 329 9.21 13.96 8.41
CA SER A 329 8.65 14.09 9.76
C SER A 329 9.73 14.54 10.71
N GLY A 330 9.53 15.70 11.33
CA GLY A 330 10.43 16.27 12.34
C GLY A 330 9.69 16.41 13.67
N ASN A 331 10.32 15.95 14.74
CA ASN A 331 9.82 16.09 16.11
C ASN A 331 10.93 16.69 16.97
N LEU A 332 10.58 17.69 17.76
CA LEU A 332 11.47 18.30 18.73
C LEU A 332 10.74 18.48 20.06
N SER A 333 11.33 18.07 21.15
CA SER A 333 10.81 18.37 22.48
C SER A 333 11.91 18.86 23.40
N VAL A 334 11.57 19.83 24.23
CA VAL A 334 12.41 20.34 25.32
C VAL A 334 11.68 20.10 26.63
N THR A 335 12.36 19.47 27.57
CA THR A 335 11.86 19.23 28.91
C THR A 335 12.72 19.99 29.89
N TRP A 336 12.10 20.83 30.71
CA TRP A 336 12.77 21.64 31.74
C TRP A 336 12.14 21.40 33.12
N GLU A 337 12.89 20.81 34.04
CA GLU A 337 12.52 20.76 35.44
C GLU A 337 12.85 22.10 36.09
N ILE A 338 11.86 22.99 36.20
CA ILE A 338 12.00 24.35 36.71
C ILE A 338 12.46 24.33 38.18
N ILE A 339 11.76 23.52 38.96
CA ILE A 339 12.08 23.15 40.34
C ILE A 339 11.71 21.69 40.54
N LYS A 340 12.20 21.06 41.60
CA LYS A 340 11.88 19.66 41.91
C LYS A 340 10.37 19.42 41.94
N GLY A 341 9.89 18.55 41.01
CA GLY A 341 8.50 18.20 40.84
C GLY A 341 7.67 19.12 39.94
N LEU A 342 8.21 20.28 39.50
CA LEU A 342 7.56 21.15 38.52
C LEU A 342 8.30 21.08 37.18
N THR A 343 7.68 20.47 36.19
CA THR A 343 8.29 20.24 34.87
C THR A 343 7.49 20.96 33.80
N PHE A 344 8.15 21.74 32.97
CA PHE A 344 7.62 22.31 31.75
C PHE A 344 8.16 21.50 30.57
N LYS A 345 7.27 21.07 29.69
CA LYS A 345 7.62 20.40 28.45
C LYS A 345 6.96 21.14 27.29
N THR A 346 7.77 21.61 26.34
CA THR A 346 7.31 22.08 25.04
C THR A 346 7.74 21.08 23.98
N ALA A 347 6.87 20.82 23.02
CA ALA A 347 7.15 19.88 21.93
C ALA A 347 6.50 20.36 20.65
N GLY A 348 7.19 20.15 19.53
CA GLY A 348 6.69 20.48 18.20
C GLY A 348 6.85 19.32 17.24
N THR A 349 5.88 19.16 16.37
CA THR A 349 5.94 18.21 15.24
C THR A 349 5.73 18.96 13.93
N TYR A 350 6.44 18.54 12.92
CA TYR A 350 6.27 19.02 11.54
C TYR A 350 6.27 17.82 10.61
N ASN A 351 5.17 17.61 9.91
CA ASN A 351 5.02 16.49 8.98
C ASN A 351 4.58 17.04 7.63
N THR A 352 5.26 16.65 6.57
CA THR A 352 4.84 16.97 5.20
C THR A 352 4.95 15.74 4.33
N THR A 353 3.93 15.54 3.49
CA THR A 353 3.88 14.45 2.52
C THR A 353 3.59 15.05 1.15
N ASN A 354 4.48 14.83 0.20
CA ASN A 354 4.29 15.18 -1.19
C ASN A 354 4.02 13.89 -1.97
N THR A 355 2.89 13.83 -2.66
CA THR A 355 2.49 12.67 -3.46
C THR A 355 2.35 13.08 -4.91
N ARG A 356 2.94 12.30 -5.82
CA ARG A 356 2.71 12.42 -7.27
C ARG A 356 2.27 11.07 -7.81
N THR A 357 1.08 11.05 -8.42
CA THR A 357 0.56 9.89 -9.14
C THR A 357 0.51 10.22 -10.62
N ASN A 358 1.18 9.41 -11.43
CA ASN A 358 1.17 9.51 -12.88
C ASN A 358 0.51 8.26 -13.43
N ILE A 359 -0.53 8.44 -14.24
CA ILE A 359 -1.19 7.34 -14.95
C ILE A 359 -1.19 7.67 -16.43
N PHE A 360 -0.71 6.76 -17.26
CA PHE A 360 -0.74 6.88 -18.70
C PHE A 360 -1.32 5.61 -19.31
N TYR A 361 -2.35 5.79 -20.12
CA TYR A 361 -3.08 4.76 -20.82
C TYR A 361 -2.69 4.75 -22.28
N LYS A 362 -1.92 3.75 -22.68
CA LYS A 362 -1.49 3.53 -24.08
C LYS A 362 -2.61 2.86 -24.88
N ASN A 363 -2.47 2.84 -26.18
CA ASN A 363 -3.28 1.96 -27.04
C ASN A 363 -3.19 0.52 -26.56
N GLY A 364 -4.27 -0.23 -26.64
CA GLY A 364 -4.38 -1.56 -26.06
C GLY A 364 -4.86 -1.59 -24.60
N SER A 365 -5.01 -0.43 -23.95
CA SER A 365 -5.71 -0.32 -22.67
C SER A 365 -7.21 -0.11 -22.90
N LYS A 366 -8.02 -0.60 -21.96
CA LYS A 366 -9.47 -0.39 -21.93
C LYS A 366 -9.83 1.10 -21.93
N GLU A 367 -9.06 1.88 -21.21
CA GLU A 367 -9.27 3.31 -21.05
C GLU A 367 -9.01 4.06 -22.36
N ALA A 368 -7.92 3.74 -23.08
CA ALA A 368 -7.64 4.30 -24.39
C ALA A 368 -8.69 3.88 -25.42
N TYR A 369 -9.14 2.63 -25.38
CA TYR A 369 -10.21 2.17 -26.25
C TYR A 369 -11.49 3.00 -26.07
N ARG A 370 -11.90 3.26 -24.81
CA ARG A 370 -13.05 4.11 -24.50
C ARG A 370 -12.85 5.58 -24.89
N ASN A 371 -11.60 6.02 -25.03
CA ASN A 371 -11.24 7.35 -25.49
C ASN A 371 -11.05 7.40 -27.04
N GLY A 372 -11.76 6.57 -27.78
CA GLY A 372 -11.68 6.53 -29.23
C GLY A 372 -10.37 5.93 -29.76
N GLN A 373 -9.82 4.96 -29.05
CA GLN A 373 -8.54 4.29 -29.35
C GLN A 373 -7.34 5.27 -29.33
N LYS A 374 -7.40 6.28 -28.48
CA LYS A 374 -6.32 7.27 -28.34
C LYS A 374 -5.76 7.27 -26.94
N PRO A 375 -4.43 7.32 -26.80
CA PRO A 375 -3.80 7.39 -25.49
C PRO A 375 -4.20 8.66 -24.75
N TYR A 376 -4.22 8.56 -23.43
CA TYR A 376 -4.35 9.72 -22.57
C TYR A 376 -3.61 9.52 -21.25
N GLY A 377 -3.32 10.63 -20.59
CA GLY A 377 -2.61 10.61 -19.33
C GLY A 377 -3.19 11.57 -18.30
N GLN A 378 -2.92 11.26 -17.04
CA GLN A 378 -3.25 12.14 -15.93
C GLN A 378 -2.11 12.18 -14.92
N THR A 379 -1.87 13.35 -14.37
CA THR A 379 -0.95 13.57 -13.25
C THR A 379 -1.72 14.19 -12.10
N GLN A 380 -1.59 13.58 -10.95
CA GLN A 380 -2.15 14.07 -9.70
C GLN A 380 -1.00 14.42 -8.77
N MET A 381 -1.03 15.62 -8.22
CA MET A 381 -0.09 16.08 -7.20
C MET A 381 -0.85 16.43 -5.95
N GLY A 382 -0.38 15.97 -4.81
CA GLY A 382 -0.93 16.29 -3.52
C GLY A 382 0.16 16.70 -2.55
N ARG A 383 -0.12 17.65 -1.69
CA ARG A 383 0.72 18.04 -0.58
C ARG A 383 -0.10 18.09 0.69
N ASP A 384 0.27 17.29 1.66
CA ASP A 384 -0.27 17.35 3.01
C ASP A 384 0.78 17.93 3.95
N LEU A 385 0.38 18.91 4.72
CA LEU A 385 1.20 19.56 5.74
C LEU A 385 0.46 19.52 7.07
N ARG A 386 1.13 19.07 8.11
CA ARG A 386 0.64 19.17 9.50
C ARG A 386 1.78 19.64 10.39
N TRP A 387 1.53 20.62 11.22
CA TRP A 387 2.37 20.92 12.35
C TRP A 387 1.54 21.01 13.64
N THR A 388 2.13 20.63 14.74
CA THR A 388 1.49 20.68 16.05
C THR A 388 2.49 21.14 17.09
N ASN A 389 2.05 22.00 18.00
CA ASN A 389 2.81 22.40 19.16
C ASN A 389 2.06 22.00 20.43
N TYR A 390 2.77 21.41 21.35
CA TYR A 390 2.30 20.98 22.67
C TYR A 390 3.08 21.71 23.75
N ASN A 391 2.40 22.26 24.75
CA ASN A 391 3.00 22.85 25.91
C ASN A 391 2.32 22.27 27.17
N ASN A 392 3.10 21.62 28.01
CA ASN A 392 2.61 20.96 29.20
C ASN A 392 3.38 21.44 30.43
N LEU A 393 2.67 21.89 31.45
CA LEU A 393 3.19 22.17 32.76
C LEU A 393 2.69 21.10 33.72
N THR A 394 3.57 20.31 34.28
CA THR A 394 3.24 19.20 35.18
C THR A 394 3.82 19.45 36.55
N TRP A 395 2.98 19.39 37.57
CA TRP A 395 3.39 19.52 38.97
C TRP A 395 3.11 18.21 39.70
N LYS A 396 4.19 17.57 40.18
CA LYS A 396 4.15 16.34 40.97
C LYS A 396 4.61 16.60 42.39
N GLN A 397 3.75 16.29 43.32
CA GLN A 397 4.05 16.51 44.74
C GLN A 397 3.66 15.28 45.56
N LYS A 398 4.55 14.87 46.47
CA LYS A 398 4.26 13.81 47.42
C LYS A 398 4.30 14.40 48.82
N ILE A 399 3.17 14.42 49.50
CA ILE A 399 3.01 14.90 50.86
C ILE A 399 2.58 13.71 51.73
N LYS A 400 3.48 13.22 52.55
CA LYS A 400 3.28 12.03 53.41
C LYS A 400 2.83 10.80 52.58
N LYS A 401 1.59 10.35 52.76
CA LYS A 401 0.98 9.21 52.02
C LYS A 401 0.23 9.63 50.78
N HIS A 402 0.06 10.91 50.50
CA HIS A 402 -0.69 11.44 49.36
C HIS A 402 0.28 11.81 48.24
N SER A 403 -0.08 11.45 47.00
CA SER A 403 0.63 11.83 45.79
C SER A 403 -0.33 12.63 44.89
N TYR A 404 0.09 13.80 44.47
CA TYR A 404 -0.66 14.69 43.58
C TYR A 404 0.11 14.83 42.28
N ASP A 405 -0.61 14.70 41.16
CA ASP A 405 -0.10 14.93 39.82
C ASP A 405 -1.12 15.84 39.10
N VAL A 406 -0.71 17.09 38.89
CA VAL A 406 -1.56 18.10 38.21
C VAL A 406 -0.87 18.50 36.92
N MET A 407 -1.58 18.41 35.82
CA MET A 407 -1.08 18.80 34.51
C MET A 407 -1.98 19.86 33.89
N LEU A 408 -1.35 20.93 33.40
CA LEU A 408 -1.96 21.93 32.54
C LEU A 408 -1.33 21.79 31.16
N GLY A 409 -2.16 21.58 30.15
CA GLY A 409 -1.68 21.37 28.77
C GLY A 409 -2.37 22.30 27.77
N GLN A 410 -1.61 22.71 26.76
CA GLN A 410 -2.09 23.43 25.58
C GLN A 410 -1.62 22.69 24.32
N GLU A 411 -2.50 22.56 23.35
CA GLU A 411 -2.18 22.03 22.02
C GLU A 411 -2.67 22.98 20.95
N ILE A 412 -1.83 23.27 19.96
CA ILE A 412 -2.18 24.00 18.75
C ILE A 412 -1.78 23.12 17.58
N SER A 413 -2.72 22.81 16.68
CA SER A 413 -2.49 22.00 15.50
C SER A 413 -3.02 22.69 14.26
N PHE A 414 -2.25 22.62 13.19
CA PHE A 414 -2.62 23.10 11.86
C PHE A 414 -2.46 21.98 10.84
N LYS A 415 -3.45 21.85 9.95
CA LYS A 415 -3.40 20.92 8.82
C LYS A 415 -3.81 21.65 7.56
N SER A 416 -3.03 21.45 6.48
CA SER A 416 -3.35 21.90 5.13
C SER A 416 -3.18 20.74 4.17
N SER A 417 -4.11 20.61 3.23
CA SER A 417 -4.05 19.65 2.13
C SER A 417 -4.31 20.38 0.84
N GLU A 418 -3.40 20.23 -0.10
CA GLU A 418 -3.47 20.82 -1.43
C GLU A 418 -3.49 19.70 -2.46
N TYR A 419 -4.26 19.88 -3.51
CA TYR A 419 -4.45 18.88 -4.53
C TYR A 419 -4.55 19.52 -5.92
N LEU A 420 -3.84 18.96 -6.88
CA LEU A 420 -3.86 19.32 -8.29
C LEU A 420 -4.02 18.08 -9.14
N LEU A 421 -4.98 18.11 -10.07
CA LEU A 421 -5.15 17.09 -11.11
C LEU A 421 -5.03 17.75 -12.47
N GLY A 422 -4.07 17.27 -13.28
CA GLY A 422 -3.93 17.57 -14.69
C GLY A 422 -4.24 16.34 -15.53
N GLN A 423 -4.99 16.51 -16.62
CA GLN A 423 -5.31 15.46 -17.57
C GLN A 423 -5.19 16.00 -19.00
N ALA A 424 -4.58 15.20 -19.88
CA ALA A 424 -4.59 15.45 -21.31
C ALA A 424 -4.98 14.16 -22.06
N LYS A 425 -5.65 14.35 -23.19
CA LYS A 425 -6.19 13.29 -24.03
C LYS A 425 -5.67 13.40 -25.45
N ASP A 426 -5.92 12.36 -26.23
CA ASP A 426 -5.67 12.31 -27.66
C ASP A 426 -4.19 12.48 -28.03
N PHE A 427 -3.30 11.88 -27.24
CA PHE A 427 -1.88 11.84 -27.61
C PHE A 427 -1.68 11.14 -28.95
N PRO A 428 -0.80 11.67 -29.81
CA PRO A 428 -0.55 11.05 -31.13
C PRO A 428 0.24 9.73 -31.04
N PHE A 429 0.99 9.49 -29.94
CA PHE A 429 1.85 8.33 -29.79
C PHE A 429 1.82 7.76 -28.35
N ASP A 430 1.97 6.45 -28.23
CA ASP A 430 1.99 5.71 -26.97
C ASP A 430 3.21 5.99 -26.08
N ASN A 431 4.31 6.47 -26.65
CA ASN A 431 5.57 6.71 -25.96
C ASN A 431 5.69 8.11 -25.36
N MET A 432 4.69 8.97 -25.54
CA MET A 432 4.76 10.35 -25.03
C MET A 432 4.76 10.41 -23.49
N GLY A 433 4.03 9.50 -22.84
CA GLY A 433 3.99 9.45 -21.39
C GLY A 433 3.43 10.71 -20.72
N ASN A 434 3.47 10.75 -19.41
CA ASN A 434 2.94 11.88 -18.63
C ASN A 434 3.83 13.13 -18.63
N ASP A 435 5.06 13.04 -19.11
CA ASP A 435 5.98 14.19 -19.15
C ASP A 435 5.59 15.20 -20.25
N ASN A 436 4.66 14.83 -21.11
CA ASN A 436 4.15 15.65 -22.22
C ASN A 436 2.69 16.08 -22.01
N LEU A 437 2.25 16.20 -20.76
CA LEU A 437 0.89 16.65 -20.42
C LEU A 437 0.66 18.18 -20.58
N GLY A 438 1.66 18.93 -21.04
CA GLY A 438 1.56 20.38 -21.08
C GLY A 438 1.78 20.99 -22.39
#